data_e413f4a94704f9c3b9e087875710c252
#
_entry.id   e413f4a94704f9c3b9e087875710c252
#
_cell.length_a   1.000
_cell.length_b   1.000
_cell.length_c   1.000
_cell.angle_alpha   90.00
_cell.angle_beta   90.00
_cell.angle_gamma   90.00
#
_symmetry.space_group_name_H-M   'P 1'
#
loop_
_entity.id
_entity.type
_entity.pdbx_description
1 polymer ?
#
loop_
_entity_poly.entity_id
_entity_poly.type
_entity_poly.pdbx_seq_one_letter_code
_entity_poly.pdbx_strand_id
1 'polypeptide(L)'
;MNIQKKFFQRIRILLLAAASGTPFLQGTAQDMKPTLFLISDTHLDTQWNWNVKTTINDYIYKTMTENMALMDKYPSFLLNYEGAIKYMWMKEYYPAEFERLKSYVASGQWHVSGLSVDANDVMISSAESILRNMLYANHFYMKEFGVRGGYDIMLPDCFGFSYALPSLARHAGIKGIHTAKLAWGAAAYNSLAPFGIWQGVDGSQIYGIYKPGAYDSHEEFNKDMTTDASTLSKAKANASAYGVPAVFRYVGPRSDRGGGLKDNAGSTG
;
A
#
# COMPACT_ATOMS: atom_id res chain seq x y z
N MET A 1 -28.52 -28.02 14.11
CA MET A 1 -29.08 -27.30 15.27
C MET A 1 -27.95 -26.62 16.06
N ASN A 2 -27.83 -25.32 15.88
CA ASN A 2 -27.14 -24.32 16.75
C ASN A 2 -25.66 -24.44 17.13
N ILE A 3 -24.77 -24.36 16.16
CA ILE A 3 -23.36 -23.99 16.39
C ILE A 3 -23.13 -22.48 16.15
N GLN A 4 -23.92 -21.82 15.32
CA GLN A 4 -23.77 -20.40 15.02
C GLN A 4 -24.10 -19.42 16.16
N LYS A 5 -25.00 -19.80 17.11
CA LYS A 5 -25.36 -18.88 18.22
C LYS A 5 -24.31 -18.77 19.33
N LYS A 6 -23.38 -19.72 19.45
CA LYS A 6 -22.34 -19.66 20.49
C LYS A 6 -21.12 -18.83 20.09
N PHE A 7 -20.92 -18.59 18.79
CA PHE A 7 -19.78 -17.78 18.30
C PHE A 7 -20.00 -16.28 18.55
N PHE A 8 -21.23 -15.80 18.38
CA PHE A 8 -21.55 -14.38 18.61
C PHE A 8 -21.66 -13.98 20.10
N GLN A 9 -21.86 -14.92 21.01
CA GLN A 9 -21.92 -14.63 22.45
C GLN A 9 -20.53 -14.45 23.09
N ARG A 10 -19.46 -14.98 22.49
CA ARG A 10 -18.08 -14.81 23.01
C ARG A 10 -17.45 -13.48 22.65
N ILE A 11 -17.96 -12.79 21.63
CA ILE A 11 -17.48 -11.45 21.25
C ILE A 11 -18.02 -10.34 22.17
N ARG A 12 -19.15 -10.58 22.85
CA ARG A 12 -19.74 -9.62 23.81
C ARG A 12 -19.10 -9.61 25.21
N ILE A 13 -18.35 -10.63 25.59
CA ILE A 13 -17.81 -10.78 26.95
C ILE A 13 -16.42 -10.13 27.10
N LEU A 14 -15.72 -9.82 26.04
CA LEU A 14 -14.39 -9.18 26.08
C LEU A 14 -14.44 -7.64 26.19
N LEU A 15 -15.61 -7.03 26.21
CA LEU A 15 -15.79 -5.58 26.34
C LEU A 15 -16.17 -5.13 27.78
N LEU A 16 -16.22 -6.03 28.77
CA LEU A 16 -16.72 -5.73 30.11
C LEU A 16 -15.72 -5.98 31.27
N ALA A 17 -14.44 -6.26 30.96
CA ALA A 17 -13.44 -6.53 32.00
C ALA A 17 -12.26 -5.54 32.05
N ALA A 18 -12.48 -4.27 31.70
CA ALA A 18 -11.47 -3.20 31.89
C ALA A 18 -12.09 -1.99 32.60
N ALA A 19 -12.76 -2.23 33.73
CA ALA A 19 -13.17 -1.18 34.66
C ALA A 19 -12.29 -1.26 35.93
N SER A 20 -11.00 -1.03 35.79
CA SER A 20 -10.11 -0.68 36.89
C SER A 20 -9.22 0.49 36.47
N GLY A 21 -9.69 1.65 36.80
CA GLY A 21 -9.08 2.92 37.23
C GLY A 21 -7.68 3.28 36.78
N THR A 22 -7.39 3.33 35.48
CA THR A 22 -6.38 4.27 34.94
C THR A 22 -7.11 5.24 34.04
N PRO A 23 -6.89 6.57 34.17
CA PRO A 23 -7.45 7.51 33.22
C PRO A 23 -6.76 7.27 31.89
N PHE A 24 -7.40 6.48 31.02
CA PHE A 24 -7.11 6.58 29.60
C PHE A 24 -7.37 8.03 29.23
N LEU A 25 -6.31 8.73 28.81
CA LEU A 25 -6.46 9.98 28.07
C LEU A 25 -7.34 9.68 26.85
N GLN A 26 -8.63 9.83 27.03
CA GLN A 26 -9.60 9.97 25.95
C GLN A 26 -9.34 11.34 25.31
N GLY A 27 -8.28 11.44 24.52
CA GLY A 27 -8.23 12.44 23.48
C GLY A 27 -9.45 12.16 22.61
N THR A 28 -10.46 13.00 22.74
CA THR A 28 -11.70 12.82 21.99
C THR A 28 -11.36 12.93 20.51
N ALA A 29 -11.82 11.98 19.69
CA ALA A 29 -11.67 11.99 18.23
C ALA A 29 -12.12 13.32 17.58
N GLN A 30 -12.73 14.17 18.37
CA GLN A 30 -13.25 15.49 18.03
C GLN A 30 -12.14 16.52 17.77
N ASP A 31 -10.91 16.33 18.31
CA ASP A 31 -9.79 17.26 18.14
C ASP A 31 -8.86 16.90 16.97
N MET A 32 -9.04 15.73 16.36
CA MET A 32 -8.25 15.32 15.20
C MET A 32 -8.78 15.95 13.92
N LYS A 33 -7.91 16.62 13.18
CA LYS A 33 -8.27 17.19 11.88
C LYS A 33 -8.54 16.08 10.86
N PRO A 34 -9.57 16.20 10.01
CA PRO A 34 -9.75 15.33 8.85
C PRO A 34 -8.47 15.28 8.02
N THR A 35 -7.97 14.07 7.76
CA THR A 35 -6.72 13.88 7.04
C THR A 35 -6.92 12.92 5.88
N LEU A 36 -6.51 13.34 4.69
CA LEU A 36 -6.43 12.48 3.51
C LEU A 36 -4.97 12.08 3.28
N PHE A 37 -4.73 10.79 3.23
CA PHE A 37 -3.46 10.20 2.82
C PHE A 37 -3.58 9.74 1.37
N LEU A 38 -2.90 10.43 0.46
CA LEU A 38 -2.75 10.00 -0.92
C LEU A 38 -1.56 9.06 -1.00
N ILE A 39 -1.80 7.85 -1.49
CA ILE A 39 -0.78 6.83 -1.71
C ILE A 39 -0.54 6.80 -3.20
N SER A 40 0.43 7.60 -3.64
CA SER A 40 0.85 7.60 -5.04
C SER A 40 1.61 6.31 -5.32
N ASP A 41 1.19 5.59 -6.34
CA ASP A 41 1.80 4.36 -6.79
C ASP A 41 1.80 4.26 -8.31
N THR A 42 2.56 3.33 -8.82
CA THR A 42 2.55 2.99 -10.24
C THR A 42 2.68 1.48 -10.37
N HIS A 43 1.56 0.79 -10.12
CA HIS A 43 1.51 -0.66 -10.25
C HIS A 43 1.88 -1.08 -11.68
N LEU A 44 2.81 -2.01 -11.79
CA LEU A 44 3.27 -2.56 -13.06
C LEU A 44 3.41 -4.07 -12.94
N ASP A 45 2.58 -4.79 -13.68
CA ASP A 45 2.73 -6.23 -13.84
C ASP A 45 4.04 -6.56 -14.53
N THR A 46 4.78 -7.52 -13.99
CA THR A 46 5.98 -8.04 -14.62
C THR A 46 5.67 -8.82 -15.90
N GLN A 47 4.49 -9.42 -15.95
CA GLN A 47 3.92 -10.07 -17.12
C GLN A 47 2.41 -10.24 -16.93
N TRP A 48 1.61 -9.93 -17.96
CA TRP A 48 0.17 -10.19 -18.00
C TRP A 48 -0.30 -10.47 -19.43
N ASN A 49 -0.88 -9.49 -20.14
CA ASN A 49 -1.25 -9.61 -21.55
C ASN A 49 -0.08 -9.31 -22.50
N TRP A 50 1.12 -9.26 -21.97
CA TRP A 50 2.40 -9.05 -22.65
C TRP A 50 3.47 -9.89 -21.97
N ASN A 51 4.63 -9.99 -22.58
CA ASN A 51 5.76 -10.74 -22.04
C ASN A 51 6.76 -9.84 -21.28
N VAL A 52 7.67 -10.46 -20.51
CA VAL A 52 8.71 -9.77 -19.74
C VAL A 52 9.57 -8.84 -20.59
N LYS A 53 9.84 -9.21 -21.85
CA LYS A 53 10.62 -8.36 -22.75
C LYS A 53 9.93 -7.01 -23.00
N THR A 54 8.62 -7.02 -23.18
CA THR A 54 7.82 -5.79 -23.31
C THR A 54 7.87 -4.99 -22.01
N THR A 55 7.77 -5.65 -20.86
CA THR A 55 7.91 -4.96 -19.56
C THR A 55 9.24 -4.23 -19.45
N ILE A 56 10.34 -4.88 -19.79
CA ILE A 56 11.68 -4.30 -19.72
C ILE A 56 11.82 -3.16 -20.72
N ASN A 57 11.50 -3.40 -22.00
CA ASN A 57 11.79 -2.45 -23.07
C ASN A 57 10.89 -1.21 -23.05
N ASP A 58 9.60 -1.41 -22.74
CA ASP A 58 8.61 -0.37 -22.96
C ASP A 58 8.11 0.25 -21.64
N TYR A 59 7.90 -0.58 -20.59
CA TYR A 59 7.19 -0.09 -19.42
C TYR A 59 8.10 0.34 -18.28
N ILE A 60 9.19 -0.39 -17.98
CA ILE A 60 10.12 -0.02 -16.90
C ILE A 60 10.76 1.33 -17.17
N TYR A 61 11.35 1.49 -18.34
CA TYR A 61 12.01 2.75 -18.73
C TYR A 61 11.04 3.93 -18.61
N LYS A 62 9.86 3.80 -19.23
CA LYS A 62 8.82 4.82 -19.19
C LYS A 62 8.40 5.14 -17.77
N THR A 63 8.05 4.12 -16.97
CA THR A 63 7.61 4.29 -15.59
C THR A 63 8.62 5.05 -14.75
N MET A 64 9.89 4.66 -14.85
CA MET A 64 10.92 5.28 -14.02
C MET A 64 11.24 6.70 -14.48
N THR A 65 11.40 6.93 -15.78
CA THR A 65 11.77 8.25 -16.30
C THR A 65 10.66 9.29 -16.16
N GLU A 66 9.40 8.89 -16.39
CA GLU A 66 8.26 9.81 -16.23
C GLU A 66 8.06 10.23 -14.76
N ASN A 67 8.20 9.29 -13.81
CA ASN A 67 8.08 9.63 -12.39
C ASN A 67 9.28 10.44 -11.88
N MET A 68 10.50 10.18 -12.33
CA MET A 68 11.65 11.03 -12.03
C MET A 68 11.46 12.47 -12.57
N ALA A 69 10.89 12.63 -13.77
CA ALA A 69 10.56 13.95 -14.30
C ALA A 69 9.50 14.70 -13.47
N LEU A 70 8.52 13.98 -12.92
CA LEU A 70 7.56 14.55 -11.97
C LEU A 70 8.23 14.99 -10.67
N MET A 71 9.20 14.23 -10.15
CA MET A 71 9.97 14.60 -8.95
C MET A 71 10.83 15.84 -9.18
N ASP A 72 11.42 15.98 -10.37
CA ASP A 72 12.15 17.21 -10.75
C ASP A 72 11.23 18.42 -10.76
N LYS A 73 10.02 18.26 -11.30
CA LYS A 73 9.03 19.33 -11.42
C LYS A 73 8.36 19.66 -10.07
N TYR A 74 8.11 18.66 -9.24
CA TYR A 74 7.39 18.77 -7.99
C TYR A 74 8.19 18.20 -6.82
N PRO A 75 8.97 19.02 -6.09
CA PRO A 75 9.84 18.53 -5.00
C PRO A 75 9.09 17.82 -3.85
N SER A 76 7.78 18.07 -3.70
CA SER A 76 6.93 17.40 -2.72
C SER A 76 6.28 16.11 -3.22
N PHE A 77 6.48 15.75 -4.49
CA PHE A 77 5.93 14.52 -5.04
C PHE A 77 6.65 13.29 -4.47
N LEU A 78 5.89 12.36 -3.94
CA LEU A 78 6.35 11.09 -3.38
C LEU A 78 5.76 9.96 -4.20
N LEU A 79 6.52 8.90 -4.44
CA LEU A 79 6.07 7.71 -5.14
C LEU A 79 6.38 6.46 -4.33
N ASN A 80 5.44 5.52 -4.30
CA ASN A 80 5.63 4.17 -3.81
C ASN A 80 5.71 3.23 -5.02
N TYR A 81 6.80 2.47 -5.13
CA TYR A 81 6.99 1.53 -6.23
C TYR A 81 7.49 0.20 -5.71
N GLU A 82 6.75 -0.86 -5.97
CA GLU A 82 6.97 -2.21 -5.45
C GLU A 82 7.73 -3.10 -6.44
N GLY A 83 8.33 -4.19 -5.92
CA GLY A 83 8.93 -5.25 -6.71
C GLY A 83 10.39 -5.00 -7.09
N ALA A 84 11.32 -5.58 -6.31
CA ALA A 84 12.77 -5.42 -6.52
C ALA A 84 13.23 -5.89 -7.91
N ILE A 85 12.53 -6.83 -8.54
CA ILE A 85 12.85 -7.33 -9.88
C ILE A 85 12.85 -6.20 -10.92
N LYS A 86 11.95 -5.25 -10.80
CA LYS A 86 11.84 -4.10 -11.71
C LYS A 86 13.07 -3.20 -11.61
N TYR A 87 13.58 -3.01 -10.40
CA TYR A 87 14.83 -2.27 -10.16
C TYR A 87 16.05 -3.07 -10.61
N MET A 88 16.05 -4.40 -10.49
CA MET A 88 17.11 -5.26 -11.00
C MET A 88 17.19 -5.13 -12.53
N TRP A 89 16.07 -5.17 -13.23
CA TRP A 89 16.01 -4.95 -14.67
C TRP A 89 16.38 -3.52 -15.04
N MET A 90 15.97 -2.52 -14.28
CA MET A 90 16.41 -1.14 -14.50
C MET A 90 17.93 -1.03 -14.42
N LYS A 91 18.54 -1.64 -13.40
CA LYS A 91 20.00 -1.64 -13.23
C LYS A 91 20.72 -2.33 -14.38
N GLU A 92 20.17 -3.44 -14.88
CA GLU A 92 20.78 -4.26 -15.94
C GLU A 92 20.67 -3.58 -17.31
N TYR A 93 19.49 -3.05 -17.64
CA TYR A 93 19.21 -2.58 -18.99
C TYR A 93 19.29 -1.05 -19.14
N TYR A 94 19.18 -0.29 -18.06
CA TYR A 94 19.18 1.17 -18.04
C TYR A 94 20.05 1.72 -16.90
N PRO A 95 21.35 1.38 -16.87
CA PRO A 95 22.24 1.69 -15.74
C PRO A 95 22.38 3.19 -15.46
N ALA A 96 22.33 4.04 -16.46
CA ALA A 96 22.44 5.49 -16.27
C ALA A 96 21.22 6.05 -15.51
N GLU A 97 20.03 5.63 -15.91
CA GLU A 97 18.78 6.00 -15.24
C GLU A 97 18.68 5.37 -13.85
N PHE A 98 19.22 4.17 -13.66
CA PHE A 98 19.27 3.53 -12.34
C PHE A 98 20.17 4.32 -11.37
N GLU A 99 21.34 4.81 -11.83
CA GLU A 99 22.18 5.67 -10.98
C GLU A 99 21.48 6.99 -10.63
N ARG A 100 20.76 7.58 -11.58
CA ARG A 100 19.94 8.77 -11.30
C ARG A 100 18.82 8.48 -10.29
N LEU A 101 18.14 7.33 -10.39
CA LEU A 101 17.11 6.89 -9.47
C LEU A 101 17.59 6.85 -8.01
N LYS A 102 18.84 6.48 -7.76
CA LYS A 102 19.40 6.45 -6.40
C LYS A 102 19.29 7.78 -5.66
N SER A 103 19.38 8.90 -6.36
CA SER A 103 19.25 10.23 -5.76
C SER A 103 17.82 10.50 -5.23
N TYR A 104 16.80 10.03 -5.95
CA TYR A 104 15.40 10.18 -5.51
C TYR A 104 15.04 9.22 -4.36
N VAL A 105 15.65 8.04 -4.33
CA VAL A 105 15.53 7.15 -3.16
C VAL A 105 16.21 7.77 -1.95
N ALA A 106 17.41 8.32 -2.12
CA ALA A 106 18.15 8.97 -1.03
C ALA A 106 17.47 10.24 -0.50
N SER A 107 16.78 11.01 -1.36
CA SER A 107 15.99 12.17 -0.95
C SER A 107 14.68 11.80 -0.25
N GLY A 108 14.24 10.55 -0.35
CA GLY A 108 12.96 10.09 0.19
C GLY A 108 11.76 10.40 -0.71
N GLN A 109 11.96 10.90 -1.92
CA GLN A 109 10.88 11.10 -2.89
C GLN A 109 10.41 9.77 -3.51
N TRP A 110 11.33 8.83 -3.68
CA TRP A 110 11.05 7.51 -4.20
C TRP A 110 11.16 6.45 -3.10
N HIS A 111 10.03 5.88 -2.72
CA HIS A 111 9.96 4.81 -1.74
C HIS A 111 10.00 3.45 -2.42
N VAL A 112 10.96 2.62 -2.03
CA VAL A 112 11.01 1.21 -2.41
C VAL A 112 10.03 0.45 -1.51
N SER A 113 8.77 0.43 -1.91
CA SER A 113 7.65 -0.11 -1.14
C SER A 113 7.47 -1.61 -1.31
N GLY A 114 6.70 -2.21 -0.42
CA GLY A 114 6.21 -3.57 -0.55
C GLY A 114 7.35 -4.58 -0.56
N LEU A 115 8.08 -4.73 0.52
CA LEU A 115 9.25 -5.59 0.68
C LEU A 115 9.12 -6.97 0.00
N SER A 116 9.28 -7.00 -1.33
CA SER A 116 9.16 -8.19 -2.18
C SER A 116 10.03 -8.09 -3.42
N VAL A 117 10.50 -9.23 -3.92
CA VAL A 117 11.16 -9.29 -5.25
C VAL A 117 10.13 -9.03 -6.33
N ASP A 118 8.98 -9.68 -6.25
CA ASP A 118 7.83 -9.45 -7.11
C ASP A 118 6.54 -9.62 -6.30
N ALA A 119 5.40 -9.18 -6.84
CA ALA A 119 4.11 -9.34 -6.20
C ALA A 119 3.85 -10.83 -5.88
N ASN A 120 3.43 -11.10 -4.65
CA ASN A 120 3.21 -12.47 -4.16
C ASN A 120 1.75 -12.86 -4.27
N ASP A 121 1.50 -14.10 -4.70
CA ASP A 121 0.29 -14.80 -4.27
C ASP A 121 0.49 -15.34 -2.85
N VAL A 122 -0.03 -14.62 -1.87
CA VAL A 122 0.12 -14.96 -0.44
C VAL A 122 -0.86 -16.04 0.04
N MET A 123 -1.67 -16.59 -0.87
CA MET A 123 -2.58 -17.70 -0.57
C MET A 123 -1.97 -19.07 -0.89
N ILE A 124 -1.26 -19.19 -2.05
CA ILE A 124 -0.72 -20.45 -2.53
C ILE A 124 0.76 -20.62 -2.20
N SER A 125 1.51 -19.53 -2.07
CA SER A 125 2.93 -19.59 -1.77
C SER A 125 3.18 -20.10 -0.34
N SER A 126 4.23 -20.93 -0.18
CA SER A 126 4.65 -21.36 1.14
C SER A 126 5.15 -20.20 2.00
N ALA A 127 5.07 -20.32 3.32
CA ALA A 127 5.61 -19.32 4.26
C ALA A 127 7.10 -19.03 3.98
N GLU A 128 7.89 -20.06 3.69
CA GLU A 128 9.30 -19.90 3.36
C GLU A 128 9.49 -19.09 2.06
N SER A 129 8.70 -19.37 1.02
CA SER A 129 8.78 -18.62 -0.24
C SER A 129 8.46 -17.14 -0.03
N ILE A 130 7.43 -16.82 0.78
CA ILE A 130 7.06 -15.46 1.13
C ILE A 130 8.21 -14.75 1.86
N LEU A 131 8.80 -15.40 2.88
CA LEU A 131 9.91 -14.82 3.64
C LEU A 131 11.17 -14.65 2.80
N ARG A 132 11.49 -15.61 1.91
CA ARG A 132 12.64 -15.48 0.98
C ARG A 132 12.44 -14.36 -0.01
N ASN A 133 11.23 -14.18 -0.53
CA ASN A 133 10.90 -13.07 -1.42
C ASN A 133 11.18 -11.72 -0.73
N MET A 134 10.77 -11.58 0.53
CA MET A 134 11.07 -10.40 1.35
C MET A 134 12.58 -10.24 1.63
N LEU A 135 13.27 -11.33 1.97
CA LEU A 135 14.69 -11.32 2.29
C LEU A 135 15.54 -10.89 1.09
N TYR A 136 15.30 -11.46 -0.09
CA TYR A 136 16.04 -11.13 -1.30
C TYR A 136 15.79 -9.69 -1.76
N ALA A 137 14.55 -9.22 -1.67
CA ALA A 137 14.25 -7.82 -1.94
C ALA A 137 15.00 -6.88 -0.99
N ASN A 138 14.95 -7.14 0.32
CA ASN A 138 15.67 -6.35 1.31
C ASN A 138 17.18 -6.34 1.06
N HIS A 139 17.76 -7.51 0.73
CA HIS A 139 19.18 -7.60 0.40
C HIS A 139 19.54 -6.70 -0.79
N PHE A 140 18.74 -6.75 -1.84
CA PHE A 140 18.93 -5.89 -3.02
C PHE A 140 18.84 -4.40 -2.66
N TYR A 141 17.78 -3.99 -1.95
CA TYR A 141 17.59 -2.59 -1.59
C TYR A 141 18.69 -2.04 -0.68
N MET A 142 19.10 -2.84 0.32
CA MET A 142 20.23 -2.48 1.18
C MET A 142 21.54 -2.33 0.41
N LYS A 143 21.81 -3.24 -0.52
CA LYS A 143 23.03 -3.24 -1.34
C LYS A 143 23.07 -2.05 -2.31
N GLU A 144 21.97 -1.77 -3.00
CA GLU A 144 21.95 -0.80 -4.10
C GLU A 144 21.64 0.62 -3.65
N PHE A 145 20.78 0.76 -2.64
CA PHE A 145 20.29 2.06 -2.18
C PHE A 145 20.68 2.42 -0.74
N GLY A 146 21.26 1.48 0.01
CA GLY A 146 21.59 1.69 1.43
C GLY A 146 20.38 1.81 2.33
N VAL A 147 19.17 1.52 1.84
CA VAL A 147 17.92 1.60 2.59
C VAL A 147 17.31 0.22 2.73
N ARG A 148 16.65 -0.02 3.86
CA ARG A 148 15.76 -1.16 3.99
C ARG A 148 14.59 -0.98 3.00
N GLY A 149 14.24 -2.01 2.24
CA GLY A 149 12.94 -2.05 1.56
C GLY A 149 11.84 -1.87 2.60
N GLY A 150 10.79 -1.15 2.29
CA GLY A 150 9.73 -0.66 3.20
C GLY A 150 9.40 -1.47 4.46
N TYR A 151 8.61 -0.89 5.33
CA TYR A 151 8.03 -1.59 6.49
C TYR A 151 6.60 -2.07 6.23
N ASP A 152 6.24 -2.19 4.96
CA ASP A 152 4.92 -2.50 4.46
C ASP A 152 4.94 -3.70 3.51
N ILE A 153 3.76 -4.31 3.37
CA ILE A 153 3.41 -5.19 2.26
C ILE A 153 2.51 -4.36 1.34
N MET A 154 2.98 -4.09 0.14
CA MET A 154 2.20 -3.42 -0.89
C MET A 154 1.74 -4.46 -1.92
N LEU A 155 0.48 -4.82 -1.87
CA LEU A 155 -0.15 -5.78 -2.78
C LEU A 155 -1.46 -5.19 -3.31
N PRO A 156 -1.38 -4.16 -4.16
CA PRO A 156 -2.58 -3.49 -4.67
C PRO A 156 -3.46 -4.43 -5.47
N ASP A 157 -2.86 -5.39 -6.17
CA ASP A 157 -3.54 -6.35 -7.05
C ASP A 157 -3.28 -7.82 -6.67
N CYS A 158 -3.64 -8.21 -5.44
CA CYS A 158 -3.53 -9.59 -4.96
C CYS A 158 -4.91 -10.16 -4.61
N PHE A 159 -5.20 -11.38 -5.05
CA PHE A 159 -6.53 -11.97 -5.05
C PHE A 159 -6.80 -12.92 -3.88
N GLY A 160 -6.32 -12.59 -2.71
CA GLY A 160 -6.55 -13.33 -1.48
C GLY A 160 -5.42 -13.15 -0.49
N PHE A 161 -5.73 -13.34 0.81
CA PHE A 161 -4.78 -13.10 1.88
C PHE A 161 -4.92 -14.16 2.96
N SER A 162 -3.81 -14.82 3.28
CA SER A 162 -3.75 -15.82 4.34
C SER A 162 -3.79 -15.22 5.73
N TYR A 163 -4.46 -15.86 6.68
CA TYR A 163 -4.40 -15.50 8.11
C TYR A 163 -3.00 -15.60 8.72
N ALA A 164 -2.08 -16.33 8.10
CA ALA A 164 -0.69 -16.41 8.52
C ALA A 164 0.13 -15.16 8.12
N LEU A 165 -0.38 -14.35 7.20
CA LEU A 165 0.38 -13.21 6.66
C LEU A 165 0.83 -12.20 7.73
N PRO A 166 0.02 -11.80 8.73
CA PRO A 166 0.49 -10.93 9.81
C PRO A 166 1.65 -11.51 10.61
N SER A 167 1.64 -12.82 10.87
CA SER A 167 2.72 -13.53 11.58
C SER A 167 4.02 -13.50 10.79
N LEU A 168 3.96 -13.80 9.49
CA LEU A 168 5.11 -13.73 8.57
C LEU A 168 5.63 -12.30 8.44
N ALA A 169 4.73 -11.34 8.30
CA ALA A 169 5.05 -9.93 8.21
C ALA A 169 5.81 -9.45 9.48
N ARG A 170 5.30 -9.77 10.67
CA ARG A 170 5.94 -9.42 11.94
C ARG A 170 7.31 -10.09 12.08
N HIS A 171 7.45 -11.35 11.69
CA HIS A 171 8.74 -12.04 11.66
C HIS A 171 9.75 -11.33 10.76
N ALA A 172 9.32 -10.84 9.60
CA ALA A 172 10.14 -10.04 8.68
C ALA A 172 10.34 -8.58 9.10
N GLY A 173 9.78 -8.13 10.25
CA GLY A 173 9.85 -6.75 10.73
C GLY A 173 8.94 -5.77 9.97
N ILE A 174 7.96 -6.27 9.25
CA ILE A 174 6.91 -5.50 8.57
C ILE A 174 5.91 -4.97 9.62
N LYS A 175 5.41 -3.75 9.39
CA LYS A 175 4.47 -3.07 10.29
C LYS A 175 3.06 -2.96 9.74
N GLY A 176 2.91 -3.02 8.42
CA GLY A 176 1.60 -2.82 7.79
C GLY A 176 1.45 -3.45 6.42
N ILE A 177 0.22 -3.44 5.94
CA ILE A 177 -0.18 -3.89 4.61
C ILE A 177 -1.18 -2.91 4.01
N HIS A 178 -1.11 -2.70 2.71
CA HIS A 178 -2.16 -2.03 1.96
C HIS A 178 -2.48 -2.75 0.65
N THR A 179 -3.78 -2.78 0.32
CA THR A 179 -4.31 -3.46 -0.86
C THR A 179 -5.62 -2.85 -1.31
N ALA A 180 -5.91 -2.90 -2.61
CA ALA A 180 -7.20 -2.54 -3.19
C ALA A 180 -8.15 -3.74 -3.32
N LYS A 181 -7.64 -4.96 -3.27
CA LYS A 181 -8.40 -6.16 -3.70
C LYS A 181 -9.33 -6.75 -2.66
N LEU A 182 -9.23 -6.38 -1.40
CA LEU A 182 -10.29 -6.69 -0.44
C LEU A 182 -11.61 -5.97 -0.76
N ALA A 183 -11.56 -4.99 -1.69
CA ALA A 183 -12.71 -4.28 -2.25
C ALA A 183 -13.50 -5.06 -3.30
N TRP A 184 -12.95 -6.12 -3.86
CA TRP A 184 -13.54 -6.77 -5.03
C TRP A 184 -14.49 -7.92 -4.65
N GLY A 185 -15.74 -7.77 -5.07
CA GLY A 185 -16.65 -8.89 -5.31
C GLY A 185 -17.28 -9.61 -4.12
N ALA A 186 -16.94 -9.31 -2.87
CA ALA A 186 -17.49 -10.04 -1.73
C ALA A 186 -18.53 -9.20 -0.96
N ALA A 187 -19.72 -9.73 -0.77
CA ALA A 187 -20.74 -9.12 0.12
C ALA A 187 -20.20 -8.89 1.56
N ALA A 188 -19.31 -9.75 2.03
CA ALA A 188 -18.62 -9.61 3.31
C ALA A 188 -17.68 -8.40 3.37
N TYR A 189 -17.23 -7.89 2.24
CA TYR A 189 -16.37 -6.73 2.15
C TYR A 189 -17.00 -5.44 2.67
N ASN A 190 -18.31 -5.28 2.51
CA ASN A 190 -19.02 -4.10 2.99
C ASN A 190 -18.93 -3.92 4.51
N SER A 191 -18.75 -5.01 5.26
CA SER A 191 -18.57 -4.99 6.71
C SER A 191 -17.13 -4.73 7.18
N LEU A 192 -16.14 -4.76 6.27
CA LEU A 192 -14.75 -4.52 6.61
C LEU A 192 -14.50 -3.03 6.83
N ALA A 193 -13.81 -2.68 7.91
CA ALA A 193 -13.33 -1.32 8.14
C ALA A 193 -12.36 -0.89 7.02
N PRO A 194 -12.28 0.41 6.67
CA PRO A 194 -11.37 0.87 5.63
C PRO A 194 -9.89 0.73 6.01
N PHE A 195 -9.59 0.72 7.29
CA PHE A 195 -8.26 0.50 7.87
C PHE A 195 -8.41 -0.06 9.29
N GLY A 196 -7.32 -0.60 9.83
CA GLY A 196 -7.35 -1.14 11.19
C GLY A 196 -6.14 -2.01 11.51
N ILE A 197 -6.29 -2.82 12.54
CA ILE A 197 -5.30 -3.83 12.93
C ILE A 197 -5.73 -5.17 12.40
N TRP A 198 -4.78 -5.85 11.73
CA TRP A 198 -4.96 -7.24 11.32
C TRP A 198 -4.16 -8.15 12.25
N GLN A 199 -4.87 -9.05 12.92
CA GLN A 199 -4.27 -10.02 13.83
C GLN A 199 -4.16 -11.38 13.14
N GLY A 200 -2.96 -11.94 13.16
CA GLY A 200 -2.66 -13.26 12.64
C GLY A 200 -3.01 -14.38 13.63
N VAL A 201 -2.76 -15.61 13.19
CA VAL A 201 -3.10 -16.84 13.94
C VAL A 201 -2.36 -17.00 15.27
N ASP A 202 -1.19 -16.40 15.40
CA ASP A 202 -0.32 -16.42 16.58
C ASP A 202 -0.50 -15.17 17.48
N GLY A 203 -1.48 -14.30 17.17
CA GLY A 203 -1.69 -13.04 17.86
C GLY A 203 -0.82 -11.88 17.36
N SER A 204 0.10 -12.10 16.42
CA SER A 204 0.87 -11.03 15.78
C SER A 204 -0.04 -10.02 15.10
N GLN A 205 0.29 -8.74 15.23
CA GLN A 205 -0.54 -7.65 14.71
C GLN A 205 0.25 -6.76 13.75
N ILE A 206 -0.40 -6.37 12.66
CA ILE A 206 0.08 -5.36 11.71
C ILE A 206 -1.04 -4.34 11.42
N TYR A 207 -0.66 -3.16 11.00
CA TYR A 207 -1.63 -2.17 10.50
C TYR A 207 -2.10 -2.55 9.10
N GLY A 208 -3.34 -2.25 8.77
CA GLY A 208 -3.91 -2.51 7.45
C GLY A 208 -4.67 -1.34 6.88
N ILE A 209 -4.49 -1.09 5.58
CA ILE A 209 -5.34 -0.23 4.77
C ILE A 209 -6.03 -1.15 3.75
N TYR A 210 -7.35 -1.24 3.84
CA TYR A 210 -8.13 -2.26 3.13
C TYR A 210 -9.04 -1.71 2.04
N LYS A 211 -9.35 -0.40 2.11
CA LYS A 211 -10.25 0.29 1.18
C LYS A 211 -9.68 1.62 0.66
N PRO A 212 -8.45 1.64 0.10
CA PRO A 212 -7.88 2.88 -0.43
C PRO A 212 -8.45 3.28 -1.80
N GLY A 213 -9.43 2.56 -2.31
CA GLY A 213 -9.93 2.72 -3.68
C GLY A 213 -9.11 1.93 -4.70
N ALA A 214 -9.38 2.13 -5.97
CA ALA A 214 -8.65 1.48 -7.05
C ALA A 214 -7.22 2.07 -7.16
N TYR A 215 -6.22 1.20 -7.32
CA TYR A 215 -4.81 1.60 -7.45
C TYR A 215 -4.50 2.29 -8.79
N ASP A 216 -5.37 2.13 -9.77
CA ASP A 216 -5.33 2.77 -11.08
C ASP A 216 -6.24 4.00 -11.17
N SER A 217 -6.62 4.61 -10.03
CA SER A 217 -7.48 5.78 -10.03
C SER A 217 -6.71 7.04 -10.40
N HIS A 218 -7.22 7.76 -11.42
CA HIS A 218 -6.74 9.10 -11.75
C HIS A 218 -7.44 10.12 -10.85
N GLU A 219 -6.74 10.54 -9.81
CA GLU A 219 -7.11 11.78 -9.15
C GLU A 219 -6.37 12.93 -9.85
N GLU A 220 -7.07 14.04 -10.05
CA GLU A 220 -6.45 15.25 -10.57
C GLU A 220 -5.59 15.87 -9.46
N PHE A 221 -4.27 15.82 -9.58
CA PHE A 221 -3.34 16.37 -8.59
C PHE A 221 -3.46 17.88 -8.40
N ASN A 222 -4.00 18.58 -9.37
CA ASN A 222 -4.25 20.02 -9.30
C ASN A 222 -5.56 20.39 -8.58
N LYS A 223 -6.34 19.38 -8.15
CA LYS A 223 -7.58 19.61 -7.39
C LYS A 223 -7.27 19.78 -5.91
N ASP A 224 -7.81 20.82 -5.30
CA ASP A 224 -7.77 20.97 -3.85
C ASP A 224 -8.69 19.96 -3.17
N MET A 225 -8.07 18.88 -2.70
CA MET A 225 -8.76 17.78 -2.02
C MET A 225 -9.22 18.13 -0.60
N THR A 226 -8.75 19.27 -0.04
CA THR A 226 -9.16 19.70 1.31
C THR A 226 -10.61 20.17 1.34
N THR A 227 -11.15 20.56 0.19
CA THR A 227 -12.55 21.00 0.00
C THR A 227 -13.44 19.92 -0.62
N ASP A 228 -12.91 18.73 -0.94
CA ASP A 228 -13.69 17.64 -1.54
C ASP A 228 -14.73 17.09 -0.57
N ALA A 229 -15.99 17.34 -0.88
CA ALA A 229 -17.12 16.97 -0.02
C ALA A 229 -17.21 15.44 0.24
N SER A 230 -16.85 14.62 -0.74
CA SER A 230 -16.83 13.16 -0.61
C SER A 230 -15.76 12.71 0.40
N THR A 231 -14.56 13.26 0.29
CA THR A 231 -13.45 12.98 1.21
C THR A 231 -13.77 13.43 2.63
N LEU A 232 -14.31 14.64 2.79
CA LEU A 232 -14.72 15.16 4.11
C LEU A 232 -15.83 14.33 4.73
N SER A 233 -16.81 13.89 3.94
CA SER A 233 -17.89 13.00 4.40
C SER A 233 -17.34 11.64 4.87
N LYS A 234 -16.42 11.04 4.11
CA LYS A 234 -15.75 9.78 4.50
C LYS A 234 -14.92 9.94 5.78
N ALA A 235 -14.18 11.04 5.91
CA ALA A 235 -13.40 11.32 7.12
C ALA A 235 -14.30 11.45 8.36
N LYS A 236 -15.44 12.14 8.26
CA LYS A 236 -16.44 12.25 9.32
C LYS A 236 -17.03 10.88 9.68
N ALA A 237 -17.38 10.06 8.69
CA ALA A 237 -17.89 8.71 8.90
C ALA A 237 -16.86 7.83 9.62
N ASN A 238 -15.61 7.89 9.23
CA ASN A 238 -14.51 7.16 9.86
C ASN A 238 -14.26 7.65 11.30
N ALA A 239 -14.33 8.95 11.55
CA ALA A 239 -14.25 9.50 12.92
C ALA A 239 -15.35 8.95 13.81
N SER A 240 -16.59 8.93 13.31
CA SER A 240 -17.75 8.42 14.06
C SER A 240 -17.67 6.91 14.32
N ALA A 241 -17.24 6.13 13.32
CA ALA A 241 -17.24 4.67 13.41
C ALA A 241 -16.00 4.10 14.12
N TYR A 242 -14.83 4.74 13.93
CA TYR A 242 -13.52 4.20 14.32
C TYR A 242 -12.69 5.16 15.19
N GLY A 243 -13.17 6.35 15.48
CA GLY A 243 -12.46 7.36 16.26
C GLY A 243 -11.33 8.07 15.51
N VAL A 244 -11.15 7.82 14.21
CA VAL A 244 -10.03 8.34 13.40
C VAL A 244 -10.55 9.00 12.13
N PRO A 245 -10.45 10.34 11.96
CA PRO A 245 -10.93 11.06 10.79
C PRO A 245 -9.95 10.97 9.61
N ALA A 246 -9.44 9.78 9.29
CA ALA A 246 -8.52 9.55 8.20
C ALA A 246 -9.21 8.91 7.00
N VAL A 247 -8.77 9.28 5.81
CA VAL A 247 -9.11 8.63 4.54
C VAL A 247 -7.81 8.28 3.84
N PHE A 248 -7.71 7.07 3.34
CA PHE A 248 -6.60 6.62 2.50
C PHE A 248 -7.09 6.46 1.07
N ARG A 249 -6.31 6.91 0.10
CA ARG A 249 -6.66 6.82 -1.31
C ARG A 249 -5.43 6.52 -2.16
N TYR A 250 -5.53 5.50 -2.99
CA TYR A 250 -4.55 5.27 -4.05
C TYR A 250 -4.68 6.32 -5.15
N VAL A 251 -3.54 6.69 -5.72
CA VAL A 251 -3.43 7.55 -6.88
C VAL A 251 -2.36 6.95 -7.79
N GLY A 252 -2.77 6.49 -8.96
CA GLY A 252 -1.88 5.79 -9.89
C GLY A 252 -2.22 6.03 -11.36
N PRO A 253 -1.33 5.65 -12.29
CA PRO A 253 -1.64 5.69 -13.72
C PRO A 253 -2.74 4.68 -14.05
N ARG A 254 -3.58 5.01 -15.03
CA ARG A 254 -4.76 4.22 -15.44
C ARG A 254 -4.37 2.97 -16.24
N SER A 255 -3.43 2.18 -15.75
CA SER A 255 -2.94 1.05 -16.50
C SER A 255 -2.05 0.16 -15.65
N ASP A 256 -2.22 -1.15 -15.72
CA ASP A 256 -1.32 -2.15 -15.17
C ASP A 256 0.07 -2.15 -15.84
N ARG A 257 0.26 -1.25 -16.81
CA ARG A 257 1.51 -1.05 -17.58
C ARG A 257 2.43 -0.01 -16.95
N GLY A 258 2.14 0.43 -15.73
CA GLY A 258 2.91 1.49 -15.09
C GLY A 258 2.78 2.83 -15.82
N GLY A 259 3.80 3.67 -15.72
CA GLY A 259 3.87 5.01 -16.29
C GLY A 259 3.90 6.08 -15.20
N GLY A 260 4.08 7.32 -15.61
CA GLY A 260 4.00 8.49 -14.73
C GLY A 260 2.56 8.86 -14.41
N LEU A 261 2.35 9.45 -13.25
CA LEU A 261 1.10 10.09 -12.92
C LEU A 261 0.85 11.25 -13.87
N LYS A 262 -0.35 11.32 -14.44
CA LYS A 262 -0.67 12.39 -15.40
C LYS A 262 -0.77 13.72 -14.67
N ASP A 263 0.05 14.64 -15.10
CA ASP A 263 -0.03 16.05 -14.76
C ASP A 263 -0.98 16.74 -15.76
N ASN A 264 -2.18 17.10 -15.32
CA ASN A 264 -3.13 17.81 -16.15
C ASN A 264 -2.73 19.28 -16.44
N ALA A 265 -1.62 19.77 -15.87
CA ALA A 265 -1.13 21.12 -16.12
C ALA A 265 -0.50 21.30 -17.52
N GLY A 266 -0.35 20.22 -18.31
CA GLY A 266 0.29 20.23 -19.63
C GLY A 266 -0.62 20.02 -20.82
N SER A 267 -1.96 19.92 -20.66
CA SER A 267 -2.87 19.69 -21.81
C SER A 267 -3.52 20.96 -22.38
N THR A 268 -2.83 22.09 -22.31
CA THR A 268 -3.18 23.29 -23.10
C THR A 268 -2.09 23.53 -24.11
N GLY A 269 -2.21 22.86 -25.26
CA GLY A 269 -1.36 23.08 -26.42
C GLY A 269 -1.84 22.22 -27.57
#